data_d52950f45fae9ce919814be4d9c21b5d
#
_entry.id   d52950f45fae9ce919814be4d9c21b5d
#
_cell.length_a   1.000
_cell.length_b   1.000
_cell.length_c   1.000
_cell.angle_alpha   90.00
_cell.angle_beta   90.00
_cell.angle_gamma   90.00
#
_symmetry.space_group_name_H-M   'P 1'
#
loop_
_entity.id
_entity.type
_entity.pdbx_description
1 polymer ?
#
loop_
_entity_poly.entity_id
_entity_poly.type
_entity_poly.pdbx_seq_one_letter_code
_entity_poly.pdbx_strand_id
1 'polypeptide(L)'
;MRRYGRGKGRVRMGLIGKAGVIAAGGIPVALASVDAIAPWMEPAYATASVSEKMRLSIYAFGNNLSVGFGLGPGLPATSLSGFATPNAMNLAPGGYLKTTAAGVGLVVIDGVIGTIMRFASGGRARPKLMGRQLISG
;
A
#
# COMPACT_ATOMS: atom_id res chain seq x y z
N MET A 1 41.83 16.90 14.99
CA MET A 1 40.39 17.07 15.30
C MET A 1 39.59 16.04 14.52
N ARG A 2 39.19 14.97 15.17
CA ARG A 2 38.38 13.94 14.53
C ARG A 2 36.97 14.47 14.43
N ARG A 3 36.52 14.81 13.22
CA ARG A 3 35.10 15.06 12.95
C ARG A 3 34.35 13.75 13.12
N TYR A 4 33.73 13.58 14.26
CA TYR A 4 32.66 12.59 14.38
C TYR A 4 31.56 13.00 13.42
N GLY A 5 31.60 12.45 12.23
CA GLY A 5 30.46 12.46 11.35
C GLY A 5 29.32 11.76 12.06
N ARG A 6 28.40 12.53 12.62
CA ARG A 6 27.09 12.02 13.01
C ARG A 6 26.47 11.46 11.72
N GLY A 7 26.80 10.24 11.42
CA GLY A 7 26.01 9.48 10.49
C GLY A 7 24.59 9.54 11.03
N LYS A 8 23.73 10.29 10.38
CA LYS A 8 22.29 10.21 10.64
C LYS A 8 21.94 8.75 10.42
N GLY A 9 21.93 7.97 11.51
CA GLY A 9 21.55 6.58 11.47
C GLY A 9 20.17 6.53 10.86
N ARG A 10 20.07 6.13 9.58
CA ARG A 10 18.79 5.88 8.95
C ARG A 10 18.13 4.80 9.78
N VAL A 11 17.03 5.14 10.44
CA VAL A 11 16.20 4.16 11.11
C VAL A 11 15.76 3.17 10.03
N ARG A 12 16.30 1.96 10.09
CA ARG A 12 15.93 0.90 9.18
C ARG A 12 14.70 0.21 9.72
N MET A 13 13.64 0.28 8.95
CA MET A 13 12.41 -0.44 9.23
C MET A 13 12.67 -1.95 9.20
N GLY A 14 12.23 -2.67 10.24
CA GLY A 14 12.30 -4.13 10.29
C GLY A 14 11.30 -4.80 9.36
N LEU A 15 11.31 -6.12 9.32
CA LEU A 15 10.37 -6.90 8.48
C LEU A 15 8.91 -6.67 8.87
N ILE A 16 8.60 -6.51 10.14
CA ILE A 16 7.25 -6.23 10.62
C ILE A 16 6.78 -4.86 10.10
N GLY A 17 7.61 -3.83 10.19
CA GLY A 17 7.29 -2.51 9.66
C GLY A 17 7.12 -2.51 8.15
N LYS A 18 7.97 -3.24 7.40
CA LYS A 18 7.83 -3.40 5.95
C LYS A 18 6.54 -4.10 5.58
N ALA A 19 6.19 -5.17 6.29
CA ALA A 19 4.91 -5.85 6.10
C ALA A 19 3.73 -4.91 6.38
N GLY A 20 3.85 -4.06 7.38
CA GLY A 20 2.86 -3.03 7.69
C GLY A 20 2.67 -2.02 6.57
N VAL A 21 3.74 -1.54 5.95
CA VAL A 21 3.69 -0.63 4.80
C VAL A 21 3.03 -1.31 3.60
N ILE A 22 3.37 -2.56 3.32
CA ILE A 22 2.74 -3.34 2.25
C ILE A 22 1.24 -3.49 2.51
N ALA A 23 0.85 -3.87 3.72
CA ALA A 23 -0.56 -4.03 4.07
C ALA A 23 -1.33 -2.70 4.03
N ALA A 24 -0.72 -1.60 4.47
CA ALA A 24 -1.37 -0.30 4.52
C ALA A 24 -1.57 0.34 3.14
N GLY A 25 -0.59 0.24 2.26
CA GLY A 25 -0.60 0.95 0.98
C GLY A 25 -0.29 0.07 -0.22
N GLY A 26 0.60 -0.91 -0.09
CA GLY A 26 1.03 -1.74 -1.22
C GLY A 26 -0.09 -2.61 -1.79
N ILE A 27 -0.89 -3.25 -0.95
CA ILE A 27 -2.03 -4.08 -1.38
C ILE A 27 -3.12 -3.23 -2.04
N PRO A 28 -3.59 -2.13 -1.45
CA PRO A 28 -4.54 -1.24 -2.11
C PRO A 28 -4.07 -0.74 -3.48
N VAL A 29 -2.83 -0.29 -3.59
CA VAL A 29 -2.26 0.19 -4.86
C VAL A 29 -2.15 -0.93 -5.88
N ALA A 30 -1.71 -2.12 -5.49
CA ALA A 30 -1.62 -3.27 -6.39
C ALA A 30 -3.00 -3.66 -6.95
N LEU A 31 -4.02 -3.76 -6.10
CA LEU A 31 -5.38 -4.10 -6.53
C LEU A 31 -6.01 -3.01 -7.40
N ALA A 32 -5.81 -1.74 -7.06
CA ALA A 32 -6.26 -0.64 -7.89
C ALA A 32 -5.57 -0.65 -9.27
N SER A 33 -4.31 -1.05 -9.32
CA SER A 33 -3.56 -1.20 -10.58
C SER A 33 -4.11 -2.34 -11.45
N VAL A 34 -4.61 -3.41 -10.86
CA VAL A 34 -5.28 -4.49 -11.61
C VAL A 34 -6.51 -3.96 -12.33
N ASP A 35 -7.35 -3.18 -11.66
CA ASP A 35 -8.50 -2.54 -12.32
C ASP A 35 -8.07 -1.54 -13.40
N ALA A 36 -6.99 -0.80 -13.17
CA ALA A 36 -6.46 0.15 -14.14
C ALA A 36 -5.94 -0.51 -15.43
N ILE A 37 -5.51 -1.75 -15.38
CA ILE A 37 -5.02 -2.49 -16.54
C ILE A 37 -6.17 -3.07 -17.37
N ALA A 38 -7.34 -3.27 -16.80
CA ALA A 38 -8.48 -3.90 -17.48
C ALA A 38 -8.83 -3.29 -18.86
N PRO A 39 -8.85 -1.96 -19.07
CA PRO A 39 -9.11 -1.39 -20.40
C PRO A 39 -8.13 -1.81 -21.50
N TRP A 40 -6.92 -2.22 -21.11
CA TRP A 40 -5.87 -2.64 -22.04
C TRP A 40 -5.89 -4.12 -22.35
N MET A 41 -6.53 -4.91 -21.50
CA MET A 41 -6.52 -6.37 -21.57
C MET A 41 -7.86 -6.98 -21.97
N GLU A 42 -8.97 -6.32 -21.65
CA GLU A 42 -10.29 -6.85 -21.92
C GLU A 42 -10.72 -6.62 -23.37
N PRO A 43 -11.25 -7.65 -24.05
CA PRO A 43 -11.74 -7.53 -25.43
C PRO A 43 -12.84 -6.49 -25.63
N ALA A 44 -13.64 -6.21 -24.61
CA ALA A 44 -14.69 -5.21 -24.64
C ALA A 44 -14.18 -3.79 -24.98
N TYR A 45 -12.92 -3.50 -24.69
CA TYR A 45 -12.29 -2.20 -24.93
C TYR A 45 -11.30 -2.21 -26.10
N ALA A 46 -11.28 -3.28 -26.89
CA ALA A 46 -10.32 -3.43 -27.98
C ALA A 46 -10.40 -2.31 -29.03
N THR A 47 -11.59 -1.74 -29.25
CA THR A 47 -11.83 -0.66 -30.21
C THR A 47 -11.68 0.74 -29.63
N ALA A 48 -11.44 0.87 -28.32
CA ALA A 48 -11.25 2.16 -27.69
C ALA A 48 -9.90 2.78 -28.08
N SER A 49 -9.85 4.10 -28.21
CA SER A 49 -8.61 4.83 -28.47
C SER A 49 -7.66 4.75 -27.28
N VAL A 50 -6.36 5.01 -27.51
CA VAL A 50 -5.35 5.03 -26.46
C VAL A 50 -5.70 6.06 -25.36
N SER A 51 -6.12 7.26 -25.77
CA SER A 51 -6.51 8.32 -24.82
C SER A 51 -7.72 7.92 -23.98
N GLU A 52 -8.65 7.21 -24.57
CA GLU A 52 -9.84 6.70 -23.87
C GLU A 52 -9.48 5.59 -22.88
N LYS A 53 -8.61 4.65 -23.29
CA LYS A 53 -8.06 3.63 -22.39
C LYS A 53 -7.31 4.23 -21.21
N MET A 54 -6.49 5.26 -21.45
CA MET A 54 -5.79 5.97 -20.36
C MET A 54 -6.75 6.63 -19.39
N ARG A 55 -7.78 7.31 -19.90
CA ARG A 55 -8.81 7.92 -19.04
C ARG A 55 -9.55 6.88 -18.20
N LEU A 56 -9.88 5.75 -18.79
CA LEU A 56 -10.53 4.64 -18.09
C LEU A 56 -9.60 4.02 -17.05
N SER A 57 -8.33 3.89 -17.33
CA SER A 57 -7.35 3.38 -16.37
C SER A 57 -7.26 4.27 -15.13
N ILE A 58 -7.16 5.58 -15.32
CA ILE A 58 -7.14 6.55 -14.22
C ILE A 58 -8.44 6.50 -13.43
N TYR A 59 -9.56 6.43 -14.13
CA TYR A 59 -10.87 6.32 -13.50
C TYR A 59 -11.00 5.05 -12.68
N ALA A 60 -10.64 3.90 -13.24
CA ALA A 60 -10.74 2.61 -12.56
C ALA A 60 -9.84 2.55 -11.33
N PHE A 61 -8.63 3.08 -11.42
CA PHE A 61 -7.70 3.18 -10.30
C PHE A 61 -8.29 4.02 -9.16
N GLY A 62 -8.74 5.22 -9.46
CA GLY A 62 -9.33 6.13 -8.49
C GLY A 62 -10.63 5.58 -7.88
N ASN A 63 -11.47 4.96 -8.70
CA ASN A 63 -12.70 4.35 -8.24
C ASN A 63 -12.43 3.17 -7.28
N ASN A 64 -11.48 2.31 -7.61
CA ASN A 64 -11.10 1.20 -6.75
C ASN A 64 -10.62 1.70 -5.37
N LEU A 65 -9.73 2.68 -5.34
CA LEU A 65 -9.25 3.25 -4.08
C LEU A 65 -10.38 3.94 -3.30
N SER A 66 -11.23 4.69 -3.99
CA SER A 66 -12.35 5.39 -3.35
C SER A 66 -13.32 4.42 -2.68
N VAL A 67 -13.75 3.39 -3.39
CA VAL A 67 -14.63 2.35 -2.83
C VAL A 67 -13.92 1.58 -1.73
N GLY A 68 -12.66 1.22 -1.95
CA GLY A 68 -11.88 0.45 -0.99
C GLY A 68 -11.64 1.15 0.34
N PHE A 69 -11.50 2.47 0.33
CA PHE A 69 -11.39 3.28 1.54
C PHE A 69 -12.74 3.81 2.06
N GLY A 70 -13.84 3.41 1.46
CA GLY A 70 -15.17 3.78 1.94
C GLY A 70 -15.54 5.25 1.70
N LEU A 71 -14.92 5.90 0.71
CA LEU A 71 -15.15 7.31 0.38
C LEU A 71 -16.39 7.54 -0.51
N GLY A 72 -17.30 6.59 -0.51
CA GLY A 72 -18.56 6.69 -1.24
C GLY A 72 -18.62 5.82 -2.49
N PRO A 73 -19.65 6.01 -3.36
CA PRO A 73 -19.89 5.17 -4.53
C PRO A 73 -18.86 5.34 -5.66
N GLY A 74 -17.75 6.04 -5.42
CA GLY A 74 -16.73 6.29 -6.41
C GLY A 74 -17.02 7.51 -7.29
N LEU A 75 -16.19 7.72 -8.29
CA LEU A 75 -16.33 8.82 -9.24
C LEU A 75 -17.57 8.58 -10.14
N PRO A 76 -18.19 9.65 -10.69
CA PRO A 76 -19.32 9.51 -11.59
C PRO A 76 -18.99 8.59 -12.74
N ALA A 77 -19.97 7.77 -13.15
CA ALA A 77 -19.82 6.88 -14.28
C ALA A 77 -19.39 7.67 -15.52
N THR A 78 -18.29 7.23 -16.13
CA THR A 78 -17.93 7.71 -17.46
C THR A 78 -18.83 7.06 -18.51
N SER A 79 -18.77 7.53 -19.75
CA SER A 79 -19.59 7.03 -20.86
C SER A 79 -19.44 5.54 -21.16
N LEU A 80 -18.51 4.84 -20.53
CA LEU A 80 -18.32 3.40 -20.65
C LEU A 80 -18.92 2.70 -19.44
N SER A 81 -20.10 2.15 -19.62
CA SER A 81 -20.80 1.31 -18.65
C SER A 81 -19.95 0.08 -18.31
N GLY A 82 -19.79 -0.21 -17.03
CA GLY A 82 -19.06 -1.39 -16.54
C GLY A 82 -17.93 -1.08 -15.56
N PHE A 83 -17.47 0.17 -15.51
CA PHE A 83 -16.45 0.61 -14.54
C PHE A 83 -17.02 1.21 -13.25
N ALA A 84 -18.33 1.15 -13.05
CA ALA A 84 -18.95 1.68 -11.83
C ALA A 84 -18.58 0.89 -10.56
N THR A 85 -18.22 -0.39 -10.73
CA THR A 85 -17.85 -1.29 -9.62
C THR A 85 -16.41 -1.76 -9.78
N PRO A 86 -15.58 -1.70 -8.74
CA PRO A 86 -14.25 -2.31 -8.78
C PRO A 86 -14.34 -3.82 -9.02
N ASN A 87 -13.60 -4.29 -10.01
CA ASN A 87 -13.58 -5.70 -10.38
C ASN A 87 -12.53 -6.50 -9.61
N ALA A 88 -11.46 -5.85 -9.17
CA ALA A 88 -10.38 -6.52 -8.47
C ALA A 88 -10.87 -7.09 -7.14
N MET A 89 -10.94 -8.41 -7.07
CA MET A 89 -11.30 -9.17 -5.87
C MET A 89 -12.68 -8.84 -5.29
N ASN A 90 -13.63 -8.41 -6.11
CA ASN A 90 -14.98 -8.03 -5.65
C ASN A 90 -14.94 -7.14 -4.41
N LEU A 91 -14.19 -6.05 -4.51
CA LEU A 91 -13.89 -5.17 -3.39
C LEU A 91 -15.16 -4.63 -2.73
N ALA A 92 -15.34 -4.96 -1.46
CA ALA A 92 -16.43 -4.40 -0.66
C ALA A 92 -16.12 -2.95 -0.27
N PRO A 93 -17.13 -2.07 -0.13
CA PRO A 93 -16.94 -0.72 0.36
C PRO A 93 -16.20 -0.71 1.71
N GLY A 94 -15.12 0.06 1.79
CA GLY A 94 -14.31 0.12 3.01
C GLY A 94 -13.40 -1.08 3.25
N GLY A 95 -13.24 -2.01 2.30
CA GLY A 95 -12.41 -3.21 2.45
C GLY A 95 -10.94 -2.91 2.75
N TYR A 96 -10.41 -1.81 2.26
CA TYR A 96 -9.02 -1.41 2.54
C TYR A 96 -8.82 -0.79 3.93
N LEU A 97 -9.87 -0.33 4.60
CA LEU A 97 -9.74 0.31 5.90
C LEU A 97 -9.16 -0.63 6.95
N LYS A 98 -9.61 -1.88 6.99
CA LYS A 98 -9.09 -2.89 7.92
C LYS A 98 -7.63 -3.21 7.62
N THR A 99 -7.29 -3.40 6.37
CA THR A 99 -5.93 -3.73 5.93
C THR A 99 -4.97 -2.57 6.22
N THR A 100 -5.40 -1.35 5.93
CA THR A 100 -4.61 -0.14 6.21
C THR A 100 -4.44 0.07 7.70
N ALA A 101 -5.48 -0.06 8.50
CA ALA A 101 -5.40 0.05 9.96
C ALA A 101 -4.47 -1.00 10.56
N ALA A 102 -4.58 -2.25 10.13
CA ALA A 102 -3.67 -3.32 10.55
C ALA A 102 -2.21 -3.03 10.14
N GLY A 103 -2.00 -2.55 8.92
CA GLY A 103 -0.68 -2.19 8.41
C GLY A 103 -0.04 -1.04 9.19
N VAL A 104 -0.78 0.02 9.46
CA VAL A 104 -0.34 1.14 10.30
C VAL A 104 -0.02 0.66 11.71
N GLY A 105 -0.85 -0.22 12.28
CA GLY A 105 -0.60 -0.84 13.58
C GLY A 105 0.73 -1.59 13.62
N LEU A 106 1.05 -2.37 12.59
CA LEU A 106 2.33 -3.07 12.48
C LEU A 106 3.52 -2.12 12.40
N VAL A 107 3.41 -1.02 11.68
CA VAL A 107 4.47 0.01 11.61
C VAL A 107 4.70 0.64 12.97
N VAL A 108 3.64 0.98 13.68
CA VAL A 108 3.72 1.56 15.04
C VAL A 108 4.34 0.56 16.03
N ILE A 109 3.90 -0.69 16.01
CA ILE A 109 4.44 -1.76 16.85
C ILE A 109 5.93 -1.95 16.56
N ASP A 110 6.33 -2.02 15.30
CA ASP A 110 7.73 -2.15 14.91
C ASP A 110 8.58 -1.01 15.48
N GLY A 111 8.13 0.22 15.38
CA GLY A 111 8.81 1.39 15.90
C GLY A 111 8.88 1.40 17.42
N VAL A 112 7.80 1.09 18.12
CA VAL A 112 7.73 1.07 19.59
C VAL A 112 8.60 -0.03 20.16
N ILE A 113 8.46 -1.26 19.68
CA ILE A 113 9.24 -2.40 20.16
C ILE A 113 10.73 -2.19 19.85
N GLY A 114 11.05 -1.71 18.65
CA GLY A 114 12.42 -1.38 18.26
C GLY A 114 13.06 -0.35 19.19
N THR A 115 12.32 0.67 19.60
CA THR A 115 12.77 1.67 20.56
C THR A 115 13.00 1.06 21.94
N ILE A 116 12.04 0.26 22.45
CA ILE A 116 12.16 -0.40 23.75
C ILE A 116 13.38 -1.33 23.77
N MET A 117 13.55 -2.13 22.73
CA MET A 117 14.70 -3.05 22.65
C MET A 117 16.03 -2.32 22.58
N ARG A 118 16.06 -1.20 21.90
CA ARG A 118 17.25 -0.33 21.85
C ARG A 118 17.61 0.20 23.22
N PHE A 119 16.64 0.64 24.00
CA PHE A 119 16.83 1.10 25.37
C PHE A 119 17.27 -0.03 26.30
N ALA A 120 16.58 -1.18 26.25
CA ALA A 120 16.85 -2.30 27.15
C ALA A 120 18.20 -2.97 26.90
N SER A 121 18.68 -2.97 25.66
CA SER A 121 19.91 -3.67 25.27
C SER A 121 21.12 -2.74 25.05
N GLY A 122 20.99 -1.45 25.27
CA GLY A 122 22.02 -0.50 24.92
C GLY A 122 22.34 -0.47 23.40
N GLY A 123 21.39 -0.78 22.57
CA GLY A 123 21.53 -0.78 21.11
C GLY A 123 22.07 -2.07 20.51
N ARG A 124 22.23 -3.14 21.29
CA ARG A 124 22.88 -4.39 20.86
C ARG A 124 21.93 -5.48 20.37
N ALA A 125 20.74 -5.60 20.97
CA ALA A 125 19.80 -6.66 20.61
C ALA A 125 18.95 -6.23 19.41
N ARG A 126 19.05 -7.01 18.32
CA ARG A 126 18.24 -6.83 17.13
C ARG A 126 17.74 -8.20 16.68
N PRO A 127 16.47 -8.54 16.94
CA PRO A 127 15.92 -9.80 16.47
C PRO A 127 16.02 -9.86 14.92
N LYS A 128 16.50 -10.98 14.44
CA LYS A 128 16.63 -11.23 13.00
C LYS A 128 15.84 -12.45 12.61
N LEU A 129 15.21 -12.40 11.46
CA LEU A 129 14.58 -13.54 10.80
C LEU A 129 15.20 -13.73 9.43
N MET A 130 15.73 -14.94 9.15
CA MET A 130 16.41 -15.25 7.90
C MET A 130 17.50 -14.24 7.51
N GLY A 131 18.29 -13.78 8.48
CA GLY A 131 19.34 -12.78 8.29
C GLY A 131 18.87 -11.34 8.13
N ARG A 132 17.56 -11.09 8.18
CA ARG A 132 16.98 -9.75 8.10
C ARG A 132 16.45 -9.29 9.45
N GLN A 133 16.59 -8.01 9.71
CA GLN A 133 16.08 -7.41 10.93
C GLN A 133 14.55 -7.48 10.98
N LEU A 134 14.01 -8.13 12.03
CA LEU A 134 12.59 -8.33 12.21
C LEU A 134 11.86 -7.05 12.68
N ILE A 135 12.50 -6.30 13.58
CA ILE A 135 11.95 -5.09 14.20
C ILE A 135 12.91 -3.93 13.92
N SER A 136 12.34 -2.71 13.76
CA SER A 136 13.13 -1.51 13.52
C SER A 136 14.11 -1.23 14.65
N GLY A 137 15.24 -0.71 14.30
CA GLY A 137 16.24 -0.38 15.29
C GLY A 137 17.27 0.62 14.83
#